data_675b3929a064d77a869b29cc2fea0e16
#
_entry.id   675b3929a064d77a869b29cc2fea0e16
#
_cell.length_a   1.000
_cell.length_b   1.000
_cell.length_c   1.000
_cell.angle_alpha   90.00
_cell.angle_beta   90.00
_cell.angle_gamma   90.00
#
_symmetry.space_group_name_H-M   'P 1'
#
loop_
_entity.id
_entity.type
_entity.pdbx_description
1 polymer ?
#
loop_
_entity_poly.entity_id
_entity_poly.type
_entity_poly.pdbx_seq_one_letter_code
_entity_poly.pdbx_strand_id
1 'polypeptide(L)'
;MGVITRVAGTIGTAGSSGDDGPAISAQLNSPAAVAVTADGGFLIVDLLNHVVRKVSTGGVITRVAGTPGTAGSTGDDGPATDAQLNNPMAVAVTADGGFLIADSYNHVVRKVSASGVITRVAGNGTVGSTGDDGPATDAQFYHPRGLAVMPDGGFLVADTFNMVVRKVSAAGVITRVAGTTGSMGNTGDDGPASEAQLNYPYRVAVTADGGFLIADTFNVVVRRVSASGVITRVAGNGTAGSGGDDGPATDAQLNYPFAVAVAADGGFLIADTNNQVVRKVEPTG
;
A
#
# COMPACT_ATOMS: atom_id res chain seq x y z
N MET A 1 7.70 -11.81 26.89
CA MET A 1 6.40 -11.87 26.22
C MET A 1 6.02 -10.47 25.75
N GLY A 2 5.64 -10.32 24.47
CA GLY A 2 5.09 -9.05 23.99
C GLY A 2 3.68 -8.82 24.52
N VAL A 3 3.31 -7.56 24.77
CA VAL A 3 1.95 -7.15 25.16
C VAL A 3 1.32 -6.44 23.97
N ILE A 4 0.08 -6.79 23.62
CA ILE A 4 -0.70 -6.06 22.62
C ILE A 4 -1.50 -4.95 23.32
N THR A 5 -1.41 -3.72 22.82
CA THR A 5 -2.15 -2.58 23.36
C THR A 5 -2.87 -1.85 22.22
N ARG A 6 -4.03 -1.31 22.51
CA ARG A 6 -4.73 -0.40 21.60
C ARG A 6 -4.09 0.99 21.68
N VAL A 7 -3.67 1.52 20.53
CA VAL A 7 -2.97 2.81 20.43
C VAL A 7 -3.80 3.90 19.74
N ALA A 8 -4.89 3.54 19.06
CA ALA A 8 -5.85 4.47 18.45
C ALA A 8 -7.22 3.81 18.26
N GLY A 9 -8.25 4.64 18.17
CA GLY A 9 -9.62 4.22 17.88
C GLY A 9 -10.41 3.77 19.10
N THR A 10 -11.73 3.93 19.06
CA THR A 10 -12.68 3.42 20.06
C THR A 10 -13.31 2.14 19.55
N ILE A 11 -13.23 1.06 20.34
CA ILE A 11 -13.72 -0.27 19.93
C ILE A 11 -15.22 -0.21 19.60
N GLY A 12 -15.58 -0.75 18.44
CA GLY A 12 -16.97 -0.92 18.01
C GLY A 12 -17.69 0.37 17.62
N THR A 13 -17.00 1.51 17.58
CA THR A 13 -17.63 2.80 17.28
C THR A 13 -16.96 3.45 16.07
N ALA A 14 -17.63 3.38 14.92
CA ALA A 14 -17.20 4.08 13.71
C ALA A 14 -17.53 5.58 13.78
N GLY A 15 -16.66 6.43 13.25
CA GLY A 15 -16.86 7.87 13.20
C GLY A 15 -15.57 8.62 12.87
N SER A 16 -15.64 9.96 12.86
CA SER A 16 -14.53 10.83 12.45
C SER A 16 -14.08 11.79 13.56
N SER A 17 -14.61 11.68 14.77
CA SER A 17 -14.33 12.60 15.87
C SER A 17 -13.02 12.27 16.60
N GLY A 18 -12.58 13.20 17.45
CA GLY A 18 -11.47 13.03 18.38
C GLY A 18 -10.12 13.51 17.89
N ASP A 19 -10.04 14.29 16.81
CA ASP A 19 -8.82 15.00 16.44
C ASP A 19 -8.38 15.96 17.54
N ASP A 20 -7.08 16.18 17.64
CA ASP A 20 -6.38 17.00 18.63
C ASP A 20 -6.52 16.50 20.08
N GLY A 21 -6.98 15.25 20.26
CA GLY A 21 -7.14 14.57 21.53
C GLY A 21 -6.41 13.23 21.61
N PRO A 22 -6.65 12.47 22.71
CA PRO A 22 -6.04 11.14 22.87
C PRO A 22 -6.50 10.18 21.77
N ALA A 23 -5.54 9.59 21.04
CA ALA A 23 -5.82 8.69 19.92
C ALA A 23 -6.70 7.49 20.29
N ILE A 24 -6.56 6.97 21.51
CA ILE A 24 -7.39 5.87 22.02
C ILE A 24 -8.87 6.22 22.21
N SER A 25 -9.19 7.51 22.28
CA SER A 25 -10.57 8.01 22.43
C SER A 25 -11.19 8.48 21.10
N ALA A 26 -10.38 8.56 20.05
CA ALA A 26 -10.84 8.95 18.72
C ALA A 26 -11.74 7.87 18.10
N GLN A 27 -12.59 8.27 17.18
CA GLN A 27 -13.35 7.35 16.33
C GLN A 27 -12.64 7.22 14.98
N LEU A 28 -12.53 5.99 14.48
CA LEU A 28 -12.04 5.65 13.14
C LEU A 28 -13.14 4.93 12.37
N ASN A 29 -13.07 4.97 11.05
CA ASN A 29 -14.03 4.27 10.21
C ASN A 29 -13.32 3.45 9.13
N SER A 30 -13.21 2.15 9.35
CA SER A 30 -12.48 1.21 8.47
C SER A 30 -11.03 1.63 8.24
N PRO A 31 -10.16 1.71 9.27
CA PRO A 31 -8.74 2.02 9.07
C PRO A 31 -8.09 0.96 8.16
N ALA A 32 -7.55 1.38 7.00
CA ALA A 32 -7.12 0.50 5.92
C ALA A 32 -5.60 0.31 5.83
N ALA A 33 -4.83 1.26 6.32
CA ALA A 33 -3.37 1.21 6.29
C ALA A 33 -2.76 2.04 7.41
N VAL A 34 -1.54 1.66 7.78
CA VAL A 34 -0.70 2.41 8.73
C VAL A 34 0.72 2.53 8.17
N ALA A 35 1.42 3.61 8.53
CA ALA A 35 2.83 3.78 8.23
C ALA A 35 3.52 4.50 9.38
N VAL A 36 4.65 3.96 9.86
CA VAL A 36 5.44 4.56 10.95
C VAL A 36 6.20 5.77 10.40
N THR A 37 6.18 6.88 11.12
CA THR A 37 6.90 8.10 10.77
C THR A 37 8.28 8.15 11.46
N ALA A 38 9.23 8.90 10.88
CA ALA A 38 10.59 8.98 11.39
C ALA A 38 10.70 9.53 12.83
N ASP A 39 9.71 10.29 13.28
CA ASP A 39 9.60 10.81 14.64
C ASP A 39 9.05 9.78 15.65
N GLY A 40 8.82 8.55 15.22
CA GLY A 40 8.29 7.46 16.04
C GLY A 40 6.76 7.45 16.20
N GLY A 41 6.05 8.41 15.60
CA GLY A 41 4.60 8.38 15.45
C GLY A 41 4.16 7.48 14.30
N PHE A 42 2.89 7.55 13.91
CA PHE A 42 2.39 6.79 12.75
C PHE A 42 1.20 7.47 12.08
N LEU A 43 1.06 7.20 10.80
CA LEU A 43 -0.08 7.60 9.99
C LEU A 43 -1.13 6.49 9.96
N ILE A 44 -2.39 6.87 9.87
CA ILE A 44 -3.54 5.97 9.70
C ILE A 44 -4.33 6.46 8.48
N VAL A 45 -4.58 5.59 7.52
CA VAL A 45 -5.60 5.82 6.50
C VAL A 45 -6.95 5.47 7.11
N ASP A 46 -7.76 6.49 7.36
CA ASP A 46 -9.13 6.37 7.90
C ASP A 46 -10.11 6.37 6.72
N LEU A 47 -10.22 5.19 6.09
CA LEU A 47 -10.72 4.98 4.73
C LEU A 47 -12.09 5.60 4.47
N LEU A 48 -13.09 5.23 5.27
CA LEU A 48 -14.47 5.66 5.05
C LEU A 48 -14.76 7.06 5.62
N ASN A 49 -13.78 7.64 6.32
CA ASN A 49 -13.78 9.07 6.67
C ASN A 49 -13.08 9.92 5.59
N HIS A 50 -12.48 9.30 4.57
CA HIS A 50 -11.75 9.98 3.49
C HIS A 50 -10.60 10.86 3.96
N VAL A 51 -9.89 10.45 5.01
CA VAL A 51 -8.80 11.24 5.62
C VAL A 51 -7.57 10.38 5.92
N VAL A 52 -6.43 11.05 6.08
CA VAL A 52 -5.24 10.49 6.74
C VAL A 52 -5.06 11.21 8.07
N ARG A 53 -4.84 10.45 9.12
CA ARG A 53 -4.62 10.94 10.49
C ARG A 53 -3.23 10.52 10.96
N LYS A 54 -2.58 11.36 11.77
CA LYS A 54 -1.30 11.08 12.40
C LYS A 54 -1.49 10.92 13.90
N VAL A 55 -0.88 9.88 14.46
CA VAL A 55 -0.75 9.72 15.92
C VAL A 55 0.70 10.03 16.27
N SER A 56 0.89 10.99 17.19
CA SER A 56 2.21 11.35 17.71
C SER A 56 2.71 10.34 18.73
N THR A 57 4.00 10.37 19.06
CA THR A 57 4.58 9.58 20.17
C THR A 57 3.93 9.86 21.53
N GLY A 58 3.36 11.04 21.70
CA GLY A 58 2.57 11.39 22.90
C GLY A 58 1.13 10.86 22.90
N GLY A 59 0.73 10.10 21.87
CA GLY A 59 -0.59 9.49 21.76
C GLY A 59 -1.71 10.48 21.38
N VAL A 60 -1.37 11.65 20.84
CA VAL A 60 -2.36 12.60 20.29
C VAL A 60 -2.57 12.29 18.81
N ILE A 61 -3.82 12.22 18.39
CA ILE A 61 -4.22 12.04 16.99
C ILE A 61 -4.62 13.38 16.37
N THR A 62 -4.13 13.63 15.13
CA THR A 62 -4.49 14.83 14.36
C THR A 62 -4.80 14.44 12.94
N ARG A 63 -5.67 15.14 12.27
CA ARG A 63 -5.93 15.00 10.85
C ARG A 63 -4.84 15.72 10.06
N VAL A 64 -4.19 15.01 9.13
CA VAL A 64 -3.06 15.54 8.33
C VAL A 64 -3.37 15.62 6.83
N ALA A 65 -4.43 14.99 6.35
CA ALA A 65 -4.94 15.16 4.98
C ALA A 65 -6.40 14.73 4.88
N GLY A 66 -7.10 15.33 3.94
CA GLY A 66 -8.50 15.03 3.63
C GLY A 66 -9.50 15.84 4.43
N THR A 67 -10.71 15.99 3.93
CA THR A 67 -11.87 16.62 4.61
C THR A 67 -12.83 15.52 5.06
N PRO A 68 -13.09 15.39 6.39
CA PRO A 68 -13.87 14.28 6.92
C PRO A 68 -15.26 14.16 6.29
N GLY A 69 -15.62 12.93 5.89
CA GLY A 69 -16.94 12.62 5.33
C GLY A 69 -17.22 13.22 3.95
N THR A 70 -16.23 13.86 3.32
CA THR A 70 -16.39 14.49 2.00
C THR A 70 -15.48 13.83 0.99
N ALA A 71 -16.04 12.95 0.17
CA ALA A 71 -15.32 12.36 -0.94
C ALA A 71 -15.17 13.37 -2.10
N GLY A 72 -14.00 13.44 -2.70
CA GLY A 72 -13.75 14.32 -3.85
C GLY A 72 -12.29 14.31 -4.26
N SER A 73 -11.94 15.13 -5.26
CA SER A 73 -10.60 15.15 -5.89
C SER A 73 -9.93 16.53 -5.90
N THR A 74 -10.47 17.50 -5.17
CA THR A 74 -10.00 18.89 -5.17
C THR A 74 -8.90 19.13 -4.13
N GLY A 75 -8.29 20.31 -4.17
CA GLY A 75 -7.39 20.82 -3.13
C GLY A 75 -5.90 20.52 -3.36
N ASP A 76 -5.49 20.09 -4.57
CA ASP A 76 -4.06 20.05 -4.92
C ASP A 76 -3.44 21.44 -4.84
N ASP A 77 -2.15 21.47 -4.54
CA ASP A 77 -1.30 22.66 -4.37
C ASP A 77 -1.68 23.56 -3.19
N GLY A 78 -2.54 23.06 -2.29
CA GLY A 78 -3.00 23.72 -1.07
C GLY A 78 -2.73 22.91 0.21
N PRO A 79 -3.29 23.35 1.35
CA PRO A 79 -3.21 22.61 2.60
C PRO A 79 -3.84 21.24 2.45
N ALA A 80 -3.12 20.18 2.84
CA ALA A 80 -3.60 18.81 2.71
C ALA A 80 -4.87 18.54 3.51
N THR A 81 -5.09 19.27 4.61
CA THR A 81 -6.28 19.19 5.44
C THR A 81 -7.54 19.75 4.76
N ASP A 82 -7.38 20.62 3.76
CA ASP A 82 -8.50 21.21 3.04
C ASP A 82 -8.82 20.42 1.75
N ALA A 83 -7.92 19.52 1.36
CA ALA A 83 -8.13 18.68 0.20
C ALA A 83 -9.24 17.65 0.41
N GLN A 84 -9.85 17.22 -0.67
CA GLN A 84 -10.78 16.10 -0.67
C GLN A 84 -10.07 14.83 -1.15
N LEU A 85 -10.22 13.75 -0.43
CA LEU A 85 -9.78 12.41 -0.81
C LEU A 85 -11.00 11.52 -1.11
N ASN A 86 -10.80 10.43 -1.84
CA ASN A 86 -11.88 9.50 -2.12
C ASN A 86 -11.41 8.05 -1.90
N ASN A 87 -11.83 7.47 -0.79
CA ASN A 87 -11.44 6.13 -0.36
C ASN A 87 -9.93 5.90 -0.48
N PRO A 88 -9.10 6.67 0.26
CA PRO A 88 -7.66 6.44 0.29
C PRO A 88 -7.37 5.05 0.83
N MET A 89 -6.51 4.27 0.15
CA MET A 89 -6.26 2.86 0.47
C MET A 89 -4.87 2.59 1.05
N ALA A 90 -3.90 3.45 0.78
CA ALA A 90 -2.54 3.28 1.28
C ALA A 90 -1.89 4.61 1.62
N VAL A 91 -0.94 4.55 2.52
CA VAL A 91 -0.03 5.63 2.88
C VAL A 91 1.39 5.08 2.98
N ALA A 92 2.37 5.85 2.50
CA ALA A 92 3.79 5.50 2.61
C ALA A 92 4.61 6.75 2.92
N VAL A 93 5.42 6.70 3.99
CA VAL A 93 6.26 7.82 4.43
C VAL A 93 7.44 7.99 3.49
N THR A 94 7.75 9.22 3.11
CA THR A 94 8.89 9.56 2.27
C THR A 94 10.06 10.07 3.10
N ALA A 95 11.30 9.94 2.57
CA ALA A 95 12.52 10.30 3.30
C ALA A 95 12.63 11.80 3.65
N ASP A 96 11.92 12.65 2.91
CA ASP A 96 11.84 14.10 3.13
C ASP A 96 10.87 14.52 4.26
N GLY A 97 10.31 13.54 5.00
CA GLY A 97 9.38 13.77 6.10
C GLY A 97 7.93 13.97 5.65
N GLY A 98 7.65 13.88 4.35
CA GLY A 98 6.31 13.84 3.78
C GLY A 98 5.75 12.41 3.70
N PHE A 99 4.65 12.26 2.96
CA PHE A 99 4.05 10.95 2.71
C PHE A 99 3.24 10.92 1.41
N LEU A 100 3.13 9.73 0.84
CA LEU A 100 2.29 9.44 -0.32
C LEU A 100 0.94 8.87 0.13
N ILE A 101 -0.11 9.15 -0.64
CA ILE A 101 -1.47 8.62 -0.46
C ILE A 101 -1.92 7.98 -1.76
N ALA A 102 -2.31 6.71 -1.75
CA ALA A 102 -3.08 6.13 -2.84
C ALA A 102 -4.54 6.59 -2.68
N ASP A 103 -4.92 7.62 -3.40
CA ASP A 103 -6.25 8.20 -3.44
C ASP A 103 -7.10 7.40 -4.46
N SER A 104 -7.47 6.20 -4.02
CA SER A 104 -7.81 5.06 -4.86
C SER A 104 -8.98 5.32 -5.81
N TYR A 105 -10.08 5.91 -5.31
CA TYR A 105 -11.26 6.18 -6.12
C TYR A 105 -11.16 7.47 -6.94
N ASN A 106 -10.11 8.27 -6.70
CA ASN A 106 -9.72 9.37 -7.58
C ASN A 106 -8.70 8.93 -8.63
N HIS A 107 -8.24 7.66 -8.60
CA HIS A 107 -7.30 7.08 -9.57
C HIS A 107 -5.98 7.85 -9.65
N VAL A 108 -5.48 8.34 -8.52
CA VAL A 108 -4.24 9.12 -8.41
C VAL A 108 -3.41 8.71 -7.21
N VAL A 109 -2.13 9.08 -7.24
CA VAL A 109 -1.27 9.14 -6.06
C VAL A 109 -0.98 10.60 -5.75
N ARG A 110 -1.20 10.99 -4.50
CA ARG A 110 -0.94 12.33 -4.00
C ARG A 110 0.19 12.30 -2.97
N LYS A 111 1.00 13.34 -2.94
CA LYS A 111 2.06 13.53 -1.95
C LYS A 111 1.69 14.69 -1.04
N VAL A 112 1.82 14.47 0.26
CA VAL A 112 1.79 15.54 1.26
C VAL A 112 3.24 15.82 1.66
N SER A 113 3.68 17.05 1.50
CA SER A 113 5.02 17.50 1.92
C SER A 113 5.12 17.59 3.44
N ALA A 114 6.34 17.69 3.97
CA ALA A 114 6.56 17.95 5.40
C ALA A 114 5.93 19.26 5.89
N SER A 115 5.70 20.23 5.00
CA SER A 115 4.99 21.49 5.31
C SER A 115 3.47 21.38 5.24
N GLY A 116 2.93 20.21 4.91
CA GLY A 116 1.48 19.97 4.85
C GLY A 116 0.80 20.38 3.55
N VAL A 117 1.55 20.66 2.48
CA VAL A 117 0.99 20.93 1.14
C VAL A 117 0.79 19.60 0.42
N ILE A 118 -0.39 19.39 -0.17
CA ILE A 118 -0.71 18.22 -0.98
C ILE A 118 -0.57 18.53 -2.46
N THR A 119 0.02 17.59 -3.23
CA THR A 119 0.16 17.68 -4.69
C THR A 119 -0.14 16.32 -5.31
N ARG A 120 -0.66 16.32 -6.53
CA ARG A 120 -0.80 15.09 -7.32
C ARG A 120 0.54 14.75 -7.96
N VAL A 121 1.07 13.54 -7.69
CA VAL A 121 2.38 13.09 -8.18
C VAL A 121 2.30 11.95 -9.20
N ALA A 122 1.15 11.28 -9.32
CA ALA A 122 0.89 10.30 -10.36
C ALA A 122 -0.62 10.11 -10.58
N GLY A 123 -0.97 9.75 -11.80
CA GLY A 123 -2.36 9.59 -12.23
C GLY A 123 -2.99 10.90 -12.71
N ASN A 124 -3.80 10.83 -13.76
CA ASN A 124 -4.52 12.00 -14.29
C ASN A 124 -5.98 12.09 -13.82
N GLY A 125 -6.41 11.15 -12.96
CA GLY A 125 -7.76 11.09 -12.43
C GLY A 125 -8.75 10.31 -13.31
N THR A 126 -8.33 9.87 -14.50
CA THR A 126 -9.16 9.09 -15.42
C THR A 126 -8.85 7.59 -15.25
N VAL A 127 -9.89 6.77 -15.19
CA VAL A 127 -9.75 5.31 -15.19
C VAL A 127 -9.10 4.83 -16.48
N GLY A 128 -8.08 4.01 -16.37
CA GLY A 128 -7.40 3.42 -17.52
C GLY A 128 -6.03 2.85 -17.15
N SER A 129 -5.26 2.49 -18.18
CA SER A 129 -4.00 1.78 -18.00
C SER A 129 -2.85 2.35 -18.83
N THR A 130 -3.03 3.50 -19.46
CA THR A 130 -2.05 4.11 -20.36
C THR A 130 -1.06 5.00 -19.62
N GLY A 131 -0.05 5.48 -20.35
CA GLY A 131 0.90 6.50 -19.88
C GLY A 131 2.21 5.93 -19.32
N ASP A 132 2.51 4.64 -19.50
CA ASP A 132 3.84 4.11 -19.20
C ASP A 132 4.91 4.79 -20.06
N ASP A 133 6.12 4.87 -19.52
CA ASP A 133 7.32 5.50 -20.10
C ASP A 133 7.20 7.02 -20.30
N GLY A 134 6.18 7.66 -19.70
CA GLY A 134 5.92 9.10 -19.73
C GLY A 134 5.83 9.72 -18.33
N PRO A 135 5.38 11.01 -18.26
CA PRO A 135 5.15 11.69 -16.99
C PRO A 135 4.09 10.94 -16.15
N ALA A 136 4.40 10.64 -14.90
CA ALA A 136 3.50 9.90 -14.03
C ALA A 136 2.15 10.60 -13.80
N THR A 137 2.12 11.95 -13.87
CA THR A 137 0.91 12.75 -13.73
C THR A 137 -0.05 12.65 -14.92
N ASP A 138 0.43 12.17 -16.07
CA ASP A 138 -0.37 11.99 -17.28
C ASP A 138 -0.90 10.54 -17.40
N ALA A 139 -0.36 9.63 -16.60
CA ALA A 139 -0.76 8.24 -16.61
C ALA A 139 -2.18 8.03 -16.09
N GLN A 140 -2.78 6.94 -16.51
CA GLN A 140 -4.08 6.48 -16.00
C GLN A 140 -3.88 5.34 -15.01
N PHE A 141 -4.62 5.33 -13.92
CA PHE A 141 -4.72 4.21 -12.98
C PHE A 141 -6.14 3.68 -12.90
N TYR A 142 -6.27 2.47 -12.37
CA TYR A 142 -7.58 1.92 -12.02
C TYR A 142 -7.55 1.36 -10.59
N HIS A 143 -8.03 2.16 -9.64
CA HIS A 143 -8.01 1.90 -8.20
C HIS A 143 -6.62 1.49 -7.68
N PRO A 144 -5.61 2.39 -7.66
CA PRO A 144 -4.33 2.10 -7.03
C PRO A 144 -4.54 1.87 -5.54
N ARG A 145 -4.05 0.74 -5.00
CA ARG A 145 -4.31 0.32 -3.61
C ARG A 145 -3.07 0.11 -2.76
N GLY A 146 -1.92 -0.15 -3.36
CA GLY A 146 -0.66 -0.37 -2.66
C GLY A 146 0.38 0.68 -3.02
N LEU A 147 1.17 1.10 -2.03
CA LEU A 147 2.30 2.01 -2.21
C LEU A 147 3.50 1.49 -1.43
N ALA A 148 4.69 1.62 -2.00
CA ALA A 148 5.94 1.43 -1.29
C ALA A 148 6.99 2.41 -1.82
N VAL A 149 7.63 3.17 -0.92
CA VAL A 149 8.71 4.10 -1.27
C VAL A 149 9.99 3.33 -1.46
N MET A 150 10.72 3.64 -2.52
CA MET A 150 12.00 3.02 -2.85
C MET A 150 13.18 3.86 -2.31
N PRO A 151 14.34 3.25 -2.04
CA PRO A 151 15.53 3.97 -1.54
C PRO A 151 16.03 5.06 -2.49
N ASP A 152 15.75 4.93 -3.81
CA ASP A 152 16.12 5.92 -4.84
C ASP A 152 15.23 7.17 -4.86
N GLY A 153 14.25 7.26 -3.95
CA GLY A 153 13.26 8.34 -3.89
C GLY A 153 12.06 8.15 -4.81
N GLY A 154 12.06 7.11 -5.64
CA GLY A 154 10.88 6.67 -6.38
C GLY A 154 9.90 5.89 -5.52
N PHE A 155 8.82 5.40 -6.13
CA PHE A 155 7.84 4.59 -5.42
C PHE A 155 7.15 3.59 -6.35
N LEU A 156 6.67 2.50 -5.76
CA LEU A 156 5.84 1.50 -6.41
C LEU A 156 4.36 1.77 -6.15
N VAL A 157 3.55 1.48 -7.16
CA VAL A 157 2.09 1.54 -7.09
C VAL A 157 1.52 0.19 -7.51
N ALA A 158 0.77 -0.46 -6.64
CA ALA A 158 -0.08 -1.57 -7.05
C ALA A 158 -1.33 -0.98 -7.74
N ASP A 159 -1.32 -1.00 -9.06
CA ASP A 159 -2.42 -0.55 -9.92
C ASP A 159 -3.40 -1.72 -10.09
N THR A 160 -4.13 -1.95 -9.00
CA THR A 160 -4.80 -3.21 -8.66
C THR A 160 -5.74 -3.71 -9.73
N PHE A 161 -6.61 -2.85 -10.26
CA PHE A 161 -7.61 -3.24 -11.25
C PHE A 161 -7.07 -3.28 -12.69
N ASN A 162 -5.85 -2.78 -12.91
CA ASN A 162 -5.09 -2.99 -14.15
C ASN A 162 -4.21 -4.25 -14.09
N MET A 163 -4.19 -4.99 -12.98
CA MET A 163 -3.41 -6.23 -12.77
C MET A 163 -1.89 -6.02 -12.89
N VAL A 164 -1.39 -4.84 -12.54
CA VAL A 164 0.04 -4.50 -12.69
C VAL A 164 0.61 -3.82 -11.45
N VAL A 165 1.94 -3.85 -11.34
CA VAL A 165 2.70 -2.96 -10.46
C VAL A 165 3.46 -1.98 -11.35
N ARG A 166 3.37 -0.71 -11.02
CA ARG A 166 4.05 0.38 -11.74
C ARG A 166 5.04 1.06 -10.80
N LYS A 167 6.19 1.48 -11.33
CA LYS A 167 7.20 2.27 -10.64
C LYS A 167 7.13 3.71 -11.14
N VAL A 168 7.10 4.65 -10.21
CA VAL A 168 7.35 6.07 -10.50
C VAL A 168 8.76 6.39 -10.01
N SER A 169 9.63 6.85 -10.90
CA SER A 169 10.99 7.25 -10.58
C SER A 169 11.02 8.58 -9.80
N ALA A 170 12.13 8.90 -9.15
CA ALA A 170 12.31 10.20 -8.50
C ALA A 170 12.19 11.40 -9.48
N ALA A 171 12.42 11.15 -10.79
CA ALA A 171 12.23 12.15 -11.84
C ALA A 171 10.77 12.26 -12.32
N GLY A 172 9.83 11.49 -11.75
CA GLY A 172 8.41 11.52 -12.10
C GLY A 172 8.05 10.76 -13.38
N VAL A 173 8.90 9.88 -13.87
CA VAL A 173 8.59 8.98 -15.00
C VAL A 173 7.99 7.70 -14.46
N ILE A 174 6.87 7.24 -15.03
CA ILE A 174 6.21 5.99 -14.66
C ILE A 174 6.54 4.88 -15.66
N THR A 175 6.76 3.67 -15.13
CA THR A 175 7.01 2.46 -15.93
C THR A 175 6.27 1.27 -15.32
N ARG A 176 5.82 0.34 -16.12
CA ARG A 176 5.26 -0.93 -15.66
C ARG A 176 6.41 -1.91 -15.33
N VAL A 177 6.46 -2.38 -14.08
CA VAL A 177 7.55 -3.24 -13.58
C VAL A 177 7.11 -4.67 -13.27
N ALA A 178 5.82 -4.94 -13.16
CA ALA A 178 5.28 -6.31 -13.07
C ALA A 178 3.84 -6.35 -13.54
N GLY A 179 3.45 -7.51 -14.05
CA GLY A 179 2.10 -7.77 -14.54
C GLY A 179 1.90 -7.41 -16.01
N THR A 180 0.96 -8.08 -16.67
CA THR A 180 0.48 -7.78 -18.02
C THR A 180 -0.89 -7.09 -17.89
N THR A 181 -0.96 -5.86 -18.40
CA THR A 181 -2.13 -5.00 -18.26
C THR A 181 -3.42 -5.69 -18.71
N GLY A 182 -4.43 -5.70 -17.82
CA GLY A 182 -5.75 -6.28 -18.08
C GLY A 182 -5.79 -7.80 -18.22
N SER A 183 -4.64 -8.48 -18.00
CA SER A 183 -4.56 -9.94 -18.11
C SER A 183 -4.46 -10.57 -16.72
N MET A 184 -5.58 -11.10 -16.24
CA MET A 184 -5.63 -11.86 -15.00
C MET A 184 -5.06 -13.27 -15.19
N GLY A 185 -4.25 -13.72 -14.24
CA GLY A 185 -3.70 -15.07 -14.24
C GLY A 185 -2.54 -15.21 -13.27
N ASN A 186 -1.94 -16.40 -13.23
CA ASN A 186 -0.88 -16.78 -12.30
C ASN A 186 0.40 -17.29 -12.98
N THR A 187 0.56 -17.03 -14.29
CA THR A 187 1.71 -17.49 -15.06
C THR A 187 2.88 -16.50 -15.02
N GLY A 188 4.03 -16.94 -15.52
CA GLY A 188 5.20 -16.10 -15.74
C GLY A 188 6.22 -16.09 -14.60
N ASP A 189 6.09 -16.99 -13.60
CA ASP A 189 7.16 -17.20 -12.60
C ASP A 189 8.47 -17.62 -13.30
N ASP A 190 9.59 -17.23 -12.68
CA ASP A 190 10.95 -17.45 -13.14
C ASP A 190 11.32 -16.73 -14.46
N GLY A 191 10.46 -15.81 -14.91
CA GLY A 191 10.63 -14.97 -16.10
C GLY A 191 10.59 -13.48 -15.81
N PRO A 192 10.55 -12.64 -16.89
CA PRO A 192 10.42 -11.19 -16.74
C PRO A 192 9.11 -10.80 -16.03
N ALA A 193 9.20 -10.04 -14.94
CA ALA A 193 8.04 -9.65 -14.15
C ALA A 193 7.00 -8.87 -14.98
N SER A 194 7.43 -8.08 -15.95
CA SER A 194 6.55 -7.32 -16.84
C SER A 194 5.71 -8.19 -17.80
N GLU A 195 6.09 -9.47 -17.98
CA GLU A 195 5.38 -10.44 -18.84
C GLU A 195 4.49 -11.39 -18.01
N ALA A 196 4.67 -11.42 -16.70
CA ALA A 196 3.86 -12.25 -15.81
C ALA A 196 2.41 -11.79 -15.77
N GLN A 197 1.52 -12.71 -15.41
CA GLN A 197 0.12 -12.37 -15.10
C GLN A 197 -0.03 -12.24 -13.59
N LEU A 198 -0.70 -11.19 -13.15
CA LEU A 198 -1.11 -10.95 -11.76
C LEU A 198 -2.64 -10.98 -11.67
N ASN A 199 -3.14 -11.14 -10.46
CA ASN A 199 -4.58 -11.14 -10.24
C ASN A 199 -4.94 -10.30 -9.00
N TYR A 200 -5.33 -9.06 -9.24
CA TYR A 200 -5.57 -8.05 -8.21
C TYR A 200 -4.41 -7.94 -7.21
N PRO A 201 -3.24 -7.45 -7.61
CA PRO A 201 -2.16 -7.13 -6.67
C PRO A 201 -2.60 -6.01 -5.74
N TYR A 202 -2.72 -6.28 -4.42
CA TYR A 202 -3.24 -5.28 -3.47
C TYR A 202 -2.16 -4.47 -2.81
N ARG A 203 -1.06 -5.10 -2.40
CA ARG A 203 0.03 -4.44 -1.67
C ARG A 203 1.37 -4.85 -2.22
N VAL A 204 2.31 -3.93 -2.07
CA VAL A 204 3.71 -4.11 -2.43
C VAL A 204 4.61 -3.71 -1.25
N ALA A 205 5.76 -4.35 -1.12
CA ALA A 205 6.76 -3.99 -0.11
C ALA A 205 8.16 -4.12 -0.71
N VAL A 206 8.97 -3.07 -0.60
CA VAL A 206 10.34 -3.04 -1.12
C VAL A 206 11.26 -3.87 -0.22
N THR A 207 12.10 -4.72 -0.82
CA THR A 207 13.12 -5.52 -0.14
C THR A 207 14.47 -4.82 -0.11
N ALA A 208 15.32 -5.17 0.88
CA ALA A 208 16.61 -4.49 1.09
C ALA A 208 17.58 -4.61 -0.09
N ASP A 209 17.44 -5.64 -0.92
CA ASP A 209 18.24 -5.88 -2.13
C ASP A 209 17.76 -5.09 -3.36
N GLY A 210 16.78 -4.20 -3.20
CA GLY A 210 16.22 -3.37 -4.28
C GLY A 210 15.12 -4.05 -5.09
N GLY A 211 14.73 -5.27 -4.73
CA GLY A 211 13.54 -5.95 -5.24
C GLY A 211 12.26 -5.53 -4.49
N PHE A 212 11.18 -6.27 -4.72
CA PHE A 212 9.92 -6.04 -4.00
C PHE A 212 9.03 -7.29 -3.96
N LEU A 213 8.18 -7.33 -2.95
CA LEU A 213 7.13 -8.33 -2.79
C LEU A 213 5.80 -7.80 -3.30
N ILE A 214 4.97 -8.71 -3.80
CA ILE A 214 3.60 -8.44 -4.27
C ILE A 214 2.66 -9.40 -3.54
N ALA A 215 1.67 -8.88 -2.85
CA ALA A 215 0.50 -9.66 -2.45
C ALA A 215 -0.39 -9.83 -3.69
N ASP A 216 -0.24 -10.96 -4.38
CA ASP A 216 -0.99 -11.33 -5.58
C ASP A 216 -2.29 -12.03 -5.15
N THR A 217 -3.19 -11.22 -4.62
CA THR A 217 -4.24 -11.57 -3.68
C THR A 217 -5.21 -12.63 -4.20
N PHE A 218 -5.69 -12.47 -5.44
CA PHE A 218 -6.65 -13.42 -6.02
C PHE A 218 -5.98 -14.67 -6.64
N ASN A 219 -4.66 -14.63 -6.83
CA ASN A 219 -3.87 -15.83 -7.09
C ASN A 219 -3.50 -16.60 -5.82
N VAL A 220 -3.85 -16.06 -4.64
CA VAL A 220 -3.59 -16.65 -3.30
C VAL A 220 -2.11 -16.94 -3.07
N VAL A 221 -1.23 -16.07 -3.56
CA VAL A 221 0.23 -16.20 -3.45
C VAL A 221 0.88 -14.87 -3.08
N VAL A 222 2.12 -14.95 -2.60
CA VAL A 222 3.05 -13.82 -2.56
C VAL A 222 4.14 -14.07 -3.60
N ARG A 223 4.40 -13.06 -4.43
CA ARG A 223 5.45 -13.10 -5.44
C ARG A 223 6.52 -12.07 -5.12
N ARG A 224 7.76 -12.37 -5.47
CA ARG A 224 8.91 -11.47 -5.35
C ARG A 224 9.41 -11.11 -6.72
N VAL A 225 9.65 -9.83 -6.94
CA VAL A 225 10.39 -9.35 -8.10
C VAL A 225 11.78 -8.97 -7.64
N SER A 226 12.81 -9.55 -8.25
CA SER A 226 14.20 -9.22 -7.96
C SER A 226 14.58 -7.84 -8.51
N ALA A 227 15.73 -7.29 -8.08
CA ALA A 227 16.26 -6.05 -8.64
C ALA A 227 16.54 -6.14 -10.15
N SER A 228 16.77 -7.35 -10.68
CA SER A 228 16.94 -7.61 -12.13
C SER A 228 15.63 -7.76 -12.89
N GLY A 229 14.46 -7.67 -12.22
CA GLY A 229 13.14 -7.74 -12.84
C GLY A 229 12.62 -9.16 -13.10
N VAL A 230 13.20 -10.19 -12.47
CA VAL A 230 12.68 -11.57 -12.51
C VAL A 230 11.65 -11.74 -11.39
N ILE A 231 10.48 -12.30 -11.71
CA ILE A 231 9.43 -12.62 -10.76
C ILE A 231 9.47 -14.09 -10.36
N THR A 232 9.27 -14.37 -9.06
CA THR A 232 9.19 -15.73 -8.52
C THR A 232 8.09 -15.80 -7.46
N ARG A 233 7.44 -16.95 -7.34
CA ARG A 233 6.53 -17.22 -6.24
C ARG A 233 7.31 -17.57 -4.98
N VAL A 234 7.07 -16.85 -3.88
CA VAL A 234 7.80 -17.02 -2.60
C VAL A 234 6.93 -17.51 -1.44
N ALA A 235 5.61 -17.45 -1.57
CA ALA A 235 4.68 -18.07 -0.63
C ALA A 235 3.32 -18.33 -1.28
N GLY A 236 2.62 -19.33 -0.77
CA GLY A 236 1.33 -19.77 -1.28
C GLY A 236 1.46 -20.75 -2.45
N ASN A 237 0.61 -21.78 -2.49
CA ASN A 237 0.60 -22.78 -3.58
C ASN A 237 -0.47 -22.49 -4.67
N GLY A 238 -1.18 -21.35 -4.56
CA GLY A 238 -2.24 -20.97 -5.48
C GLY A 238 -3.61 -21.59 -5.18
N THR A 239 -3.71 -22.38 -4.11
CA THR A 239 -4.98 -22.95 -3.64
C THR A 239 -5.39 -22.30 -2.34
N ALA A 240 -6.64 -21.79 -2.29
CA ALA A 240 -7.16 -21.18 -1.07
C ALA A 240 -7.30 -22.21 0.07
N GLY A 241 -6.81 -21.87 1.24
CA GLY A 241 -6.85 -22.73 2.44
C GLY A 241 -5.95 -22.19 3.54
N SER A 242 -5.83 -22.94 4.64
CA SER A 242 -5.11 -22.52 5.84
C SER A 242 -3.95 -23.45 6.24
N GLY A 243 -3.65 -24.48 5.43
CA GLY A 243 -2.60 -25.45 5.73
C GLY A 243 -1.19 -24.99 5.40
N GLY A 244 -0.19 -25.76 5.86
CA GLY A 244 1.21 -25.62 5.46
C GLY A 244 2.08 -24.78 6.39
N ASP A 245 1.64 -24.51 7.62
CA ASP A 245 2.54 -23.96 8.65
C ASP A 245 3.65 -24.97 8.96
N ASP A 246 4.81 -24.45 9.37
CA ASP A 246 6.03 -25.21 9.68
C ASP A 246 6.63 -25.96 8.47
N GLY A 247 6.13 -25.71 7.25
CA GLY A 247 6.62 -26.28 5.99
C GLY A 247 7.16 -25.21 5.03
N PRO A 248 7.52 -25.63 3.77
CA PRO A 248 7.94 -24.69 2.74
C PRO A 248 6.85 -23.66 2.45
N ALA A 249 7.20 -22.36 2.45
CA ALA A 249 6.24 -21.26 2.26
C ALA A 249 5.49 -21.37 0.92
N THR A 250 6.14 -21.92 -0.12
CA THR A 250 5.54 -22.12 -1.45
C THR A 250 4.54 -23.27 -1.52
N ASP A 251 4.52 -24.15 -0.52
CA ASP A 251 3.57 -25.26 -0.40
C ASP A 251 2.37 -24.89 0.48
N ALA A 252 2.48 -23.82 1.24
CA ALA A 252 1.43 -23.35 2.12
C ALA A 252 0.18 -22.91 1.33
N GLN A 253 -0.98 -23.09 1.93
CA GLN A 253 -2.23 -22.52 1.43
C GLN A 253 -2.46 -21.16 2.08
N LEU A 254 -2.74 -20.16 1.30
CA LEU A 254 -3.16 -18.83 1.75
C LEU A 254 -4.63 -18.62 1.39
N ASN A 255 -5.28 -17.62 1.98
CA ASN A 255 -6.64 -17.27 1.62
C ASN A 255 -6.81 -15.74 1.66
N TYR A 256 -6.80 -15.12 0.48
CA TYR A 256 -6.86 -13.67 0.33
C TYR A 256 -5.69 -12.98 1.05
N PRO A 257 -4.43 -13.27 0.69
CA PRO A 257 -3.28 -12.54 1.23
C PRO A 257 -3.37 -11.07 0.81
N PHE A 258 -3.78 -10.22 1.77
CA PHE A 258 -4.11 -8.82 1.47
C PHE A 258 -2.89 -7.90 1.52
N ALA A 259 -1.96 -8.18 2.42
CA ALA A 259 -0.79 -7.35 2.63
C ALA A 259 0.46 -8.16 2.91
N VAL A 260 1.61 -7.57 2.57
CA VAL A 260 2.94 -8.06 2.87
C VAL A 260 3.77 -6.97 3.51
N ALA A 261 4.65 -7.33 4.42
CA ALA A 261 5.60 -6.42 5.05
C ALA A 261 6.95 -7.11 5.23
N VAL A 262 8.03 -6.47 4.79
CA VAL A 262 9.39 -6.99 4.97
C VAL A 262 9.80 -6.83 6.43
N ALA A 263 10.33 -7.89 7.02
CA ALA A 263 10.86 -7.91 8.37
C ALA A 263 12.34 -7.51 8.40
N ALA A 264 12.80 -7.04 9.56
CA ALA A 264 14.19 -6.57 9.71
C ALA A 264 15.23 -7.70 9.56
N ASP A 265 14.84 -8.94 9.75
CA ASP A 265 15.68 -10.13 9.58
C ASP A 265 15.80 -10.59 8.11
N GLY A 266 15.13 -9.92 7.18
CA GLY A 266 15.10 -10.26 5.75
C GLY A 266 13.97 -11.21 5.35
N GLY A 267 13.23 -11.74 6.31
CA GLY A 267 11.96 -12.45 6.07
C GLY A 267 10.82 -11.48 5.80
N PHE A 268 9.59 -11.99 5.76
CA PHE A 268 8.41 -11.13 5.56
C PHE A 268 7.16 -11.69 6.24
N LEU A 269 6.23 -10.79 6.53
CA LEU A 269 4.93 -11.09 7.10
C LEU A 269 3.86 -11.03 6.00
N ILE A 270 2.84 -11.87 6.13
CA ILE A 270 1.68 -11.94 5.24
C ILE A 270 0.43 -11.75 6.11
N ALA A 271 -0.41 -10.77 5.78
CA ALA A 271 -1.76 -10.71 6.30
C ALA A 271 -2.63 -11.68 5.49
N ASP A 272 -2.83 -12.89 6.01
CA ASP A 272 -3.62 -13.97 5.42
C ASP A 272 -5.08 -13.81 5.83
N THR A 273 -5.75 -12.84 5.20
CA THR A 273 -6.92 -12.13 5.72
C THR A 273 -8.13 -13.02 5.94
N ASN A 274 -8.51 -13.86 4.96
CA ASN A 274 -9.67 -14.73 5.12
C ASN A 274 -9.40 -15.93 6.06
N ASN A 275 -8.12 -16.23 6.34
CA ASN A 275 -7.74 -17.17 7.38
C ASN A 275 -7.64 -16.50 8.76
N GLN A 276 -7.76 -15.16 8.85
CA GLN A 276 -7.75 -14.38 10.10
C GLN A 276 -6.44 -14.51 10.89
N VAL A 277 -5.30 -14.67 10.17
CA VAL A 277 -3.96 -14.82 10.76
C VAL A 277 -2.94 -13.91 10.07
N VAL A 278 -1.83 -13.70 10.77
CA VAL A 278 -0.60 -13.17 10.18
C VAL A 278 0.42 -14.30 10.15
N ARG A 279 1.00 -14.56 9.00
CA ARG A 279 2.01 -15.62 8.82
C ARG A 279 3.36 -14.98 8.54
N LYS A 280 4.44 -15.61 9.02
CA LYS A 280 5.81 -15.19 8.76
C LYS A 280 6.48 -16.19 7.83
N VAL A 281 7.17 -15.65 6.83
CA VAL A 281 8.13 -16.42 6.03
C VAL A 281 9.53 -16.02 6.49
N GLU A 282 10.29 -17.01 6.94
CA GLU A 282 11.66 -16.81 7.39
C GLU A 282 12.58 -16.49 6.20
N PRO A 283 13.69 -15.75 6.41
CA PRO A 283 14.63 -15.47 5.35
C PRO A 283 15.23 -16.79 4.83
N THR A 284 15.36 -16.90 3.51
CA THR A 284 16.16 -17.97 2.90
C THR A 284 17.62 -17.67 3.17
N GLY A 285 18.30 -18.57 3.89
CA GLY A 285 19.72 -18.47 4.22
C GLY A 285 20.61 -18.42 2.99
#